data_8b5ea34401ee0319a2b3d6e53823a10a
#
_entry.id   8b5ea34401ee0319a2b3d6e53823a10a
#
_cell.length_a   1.000
_cell.length_b   1.000
_cell.length_c   1.000
_cell.angle_alpha   90.00
_cell.angle_beta   90.00
_cell.angle_gamma   90.00
#
_symmetry.space_group_name_H-M   'P 1'
#
loop_
_entity.id
_entity.type
_entity.pdbx_description
1 polymer ?
#
loop_
_entity_poly.entity_id
_entity_poly.type
_entity_poly.pdbx_seq_one_letter_code
_entity_poly.pdbx_strand_id
1 'polypeptide(L)'
;MKHIEIAVINPKDEQQALLQWAARADAGEAMAEAKSRLSFSSYAQLHAVLTDKRMSLLEYVAQHEGLSIRQLAGQLGRDYRNVYDDVQMLAELELIEKRADGLFAPYDDISIRKTLRRVA
;
A
#
# COMPACT_ATOMS: atom_id res chain seq x y z
N MET A 1 -14.06 5.34 7.06
CA MET A 1 -12.69 4.84 7.27
C MET A 1 -12.15 4.30 5.95
N LYS A 2 -10.99 4.78 5.52
CA LYS A 2 -10.37 4.30 4.27
C LYS A 2 -9.52 3.09 4.54
N HIS A 3 -9.73 2.06 3.77
CA HIS A 3 -9.08 0.76 3.91
C HIS A 3 -8.42 0.36 2.60
N ILE A 4 -7.22 -0.23 2.66
CA ILE A 4 -6.58 -0.84 1.51
C ILE A 4 -6.32 -2.31 1.77
N GLU A 5 -6.63 -3.16 0.80
CA GLU A 5 -6.27 -4.56 0.83
C GLU A 5 -5.01 -4.78 0.01
N ILE A 6 -4.01 -5.40 0.62
CA ILE A 6 -2.81 -5.81 -0.08
C ILE A 6 -2.91 -7.30 -0.31
N ALA A 7 -2.94 -7.70 -1.57
CA ALA A 7 -3.12 -9.10 -1.95
C ALA A 7 -1.82 -9.69 -2.48
N VAL A 8 -1.55 -10.93 -2.09
CA VAL A 8 -0.45 -11.72 -2.64
C VAL A 8 -1.07 -12.75 -3.57
N ILE A 9 -0.96 -12.52 -4.88
CA ILE A 9 -1.63 -13.31 -5.90
C ILE A 9 -0.60 -13.68 -6.95
N ASN A 10 -0.48 -14.99 -7.29
CA ASN A 10 0.44 -15.36 -8.35
C ASN A 10 -0.10 -14.86 -9.72
N PRO A 11 0.77 -14.70 -10.75
CA PRO A 11 0.33 -14.09 -12.02
C PRO A 11 -0.85 -14.77 -12.71
N LYS A 12 -0.99 -16.09 -12.58
CA LYS A 12 -2.12 -16.82 -13.17
C LYS A 12 -3.42 -16.49 -12.48
N ASP A 13 -3.40 -16.39 -11.16
CA ASP A 13 -4.59 -16.05 -10.37
C ASP A 13 -4.95 -14.58 -10.55
N GLU A 14 -3.96 -13.72 -10.75
CA GLU A 14 -4.19 -12.31 -11.00
C GLU A 14 -4.97 -12.09 -12.30
N GLN A 15 -4.62 -12.82 -13.36
CA GLN A 15 -5.34 -12.74 -14.61
C GLN A 15 -6.81 -13.14 -14.46
N GLN A 16 -7.08 -14.21 -13.72
CA GLN A 16 -8.45 -14.64 -13.46
C GLN A 16 -9.20 -13.63 -12.59
N ALA A 17 -8.52 -13.04 -11.61
CA ALA A 17 -9.14 -12.01 -10.77
C ALA A 17 -9.54 -10.80 -11.60
N LEU A 18 -8.71 -10.40 -12.57
CA LEU A 18 -9.03 -9.30 -13.49
C LEU A 18 -10.24 -9.63 -14.36
N LEU A 19 -10.32 -10.86 -14.87
CA LEU A 19 -11.47 -11.29 -15.68
C LEU A 19 -12.75 -11.29 -14.87
N GLN A 20 -12.70 -11.78 -13.62
CA GLN A 20 -13.85 -11.77 -12.74
C GLN A 20 -14.27 -10.35 -12.37
N TRP A 21 -13.30 -9.48 -12.15
CA TRP A 21 -13.57 -8.08 -11.86
C TRP A 21 -14.24 -7.40 -13.07
N ALA A 22 -13.74 -7.65 -14.28
CA ALA A 22 -14.31 -7.09 -15.49
C ALA A 22 -15.76 -7.55 -15.69
N ALA A 23 -16.04 -8.82 -15.42
CA ALA A 23 -17.39 -9.37 -15.50
C ALA A 23 -18.33 -8.70 -14.49
N ARG A 24 -17.86 -8.44 -13.27
CA ARG A 24 -18.66 -7.75 -12.25
C ARG A 24 -18.91 -6.29 -12.62
N ALA A 25 -17.91 -5.62 -13.20
CA ALA A 25 -18.06 -4.25 -13.67
C ALA A 25 -19.12 -4.17 -14.79
N ASP A 26 -19.11 -5.13 -15.72
CA ASP A 26 -20.12 -5.22 -16.77
C ASP A 26 -21.51 -5.47 -16.21
N ALA A 27 -21.60 -6.14 -15.06
CA ALA A 27 -22.86 -6.39 -14.38
C ALA A 27 -23.33 -5.20 -13.54
N GLY A 28 -22.61 -4.10 -13.56
CA GLY A 28 -22.97 -2.88 -12.82
C GLY A 28 -22.60 -2.88 -11.34
N GLU A 29 -21.77 -3.81 -10.91
CA GLU A 29 -21.30 -3.82 -9.54
C GLU A 29 -20.26 -2.70 -9.29
N ALA A 30 -20.18 -2.24 -8.04
CA ALA A 30 -19.42 -1.05 -7.69
C ALA A 30 -17.93 -1.19 -8.01
N MET A 31 -17.42 -0.25 -8.81
CA MET A 31 -16.00 -0.16 -9.11
C MET A 31 -15.18 0.43 -7.96
N ALA A 32 -15.84 0.90 -6.90
CA ALA A 32 -15.19 1.59 -5.79
C ALA A 32 -14.17 0.70 -5.05
N GLU A 33 -14.41 -0.61 -5.00
CA GLU A 33 -13.52 -1.55 -4.31
C GLU A 33 -12.18 -1.73 -5.04
N ALA A 34 -12.15 -1.55 -6.37
CA ALA A 34 -10.93 -1.72 -7.15
C ALA A 34 -9.86 -0.67 -6.85
N LYS A 35 -10.27 0.51 -6.37
CA LYS A 35 -9.36 1.64 -6.13
C LYS A 35 -8.53 1.48 -4.86
N SER A 36 -8.89 0.55 -3.98
CA SER A 36 -8.24 0.36 -2.69
C SER A 36 -7.56 -1.00 -2.61
N ARG A 37 -6.92 -1.40 -3.69
CA ARG A 37 -6.26 -2.70 -3.77
C ARG A 37 -4.87 -2.59 -4.36
N LEU A 38 -3.91 -3.21 -3.69
CA LEU A 38 -2.53 -3.33 -4.13
C LEU A 38 -2.18 -4.80 -4.19
N SER A 39 -1.48 -5.23 -5.25
CA SER A 39 -1.14 -6.65 -5.46
C SER A 39 0.35 -6.86 -5.59
N PHE A 40 0.83 -7.96 -5.02
CA PHE A 40 2.20 -8.47 -5.20
C PHE A 40 2.14 -9.89 -5.75
N SER A 41 3.13 -10.24 -6.57
CA SER A 41 3.16 -11.55 -7.22
C SER A 41 3.62 -12.68 -6.29
N SER A 42 4.28 -12.34 -5.17
CA SER A 42 4.72 -13.31 -4.18
C SER A 42 4.81 -12.66 -2.81
N TYR A 43 4.79 -13.49 -1.76
CA TYR A 43 5.00 -13.01 -0.40
C TYR A 43 6.41 -12.43 -0.24
N ALA A 44 7.40 -13.05 -0.89
CA ALA A 44 8.78 -12.54 -0.86
C ALA A 44 8.86 -11.12 -1.44
N GLN A 45 8.15 -10.85 -2.53
CA GLN A 45 8.11 -9.51 -3.12
C GLN A 45 7.44 -8.52 -2.18
N LEU A 46 6.32 -8.90 -1.58
CA LEU A 46 5.64 -8.06 -0.59
C LEU A 46 6.60 -7.70 0.55
N HIS A 47 7.29 -8.69 1.10
CA HIS A 47 8.17 -8.51 2.25
C HIS A 47 9.40 -7.66 1.91
N ALA A 48 9.90 -7.79 0.67
CA ALA A 48 11.04 -6.99 0.21
C ALA A 48 10.67 -5.51 0.04
N VAL A 49 9.42 -5.22 -0.28
CA VAL A 49 8.95 -3.85 -0.50
C VAL A 49 8.40 -3.24 0.79
N LEU A 50 7.51 -3.95 1.49
CA LEU A 50 6.93 -3.48 2.74
C LEU A 50 7.68 -4.09 3.92
N THR A 51 8.87 -3.56 4.16
CA THR A 51 9.72 -3.98 5.28
C THR A 51 9.17 -3.42 6.60
N ASP A 52 9.63 -3.97 7.72
CA ASP A 52 9.27 -3.46 9.05
C ASP A 52 9.57 -1.97 9.18
N LYS A 53 10.71 -1.54 8.66
CA LYS A 53 11.09 -0.12 8.73
C LYS A 53 10.13 0.77 7.94
N ARG A 54 9.72 0.32 6.76
CA ARG A 54 8.76 1.07 5.95
C ARG A 54 7.37 1.07 6.56
N MET A 55 6.95 -0.06 7.14
CA MET A 55 5.67 -0.12 7.83
C MET A 55 5.65 0.79 9.06
N SER A 56 6.72 0.79 9.84
CA SER A 56 6.83 1.67 11.01
C SER A 56 6.82 3.15 10.59
N LEU A 57 7.50 3.47 9.49
CA LEU A 57 7.51 4.83 8.94
C LEU A 57 6.10 5.24 8.49
N LEU A 58 5.40 4.35 7.81
CA LEU A 58 4.04 4.60 7.36
C LEU A 58 3.09 4.84 8.53
N GLU A 59 3.19 4.03 9.57
CA GLU A 59 2.40 4.21 10.80
C GLU A 59 2.68 5.56 11.45
N TYR A 60 3.94 5.96 11.47
CA TYR A 60 4.32 7.24 12.06
C TYR A 60 3.72 8.40 11.25
N VAL A 61 3.79 8.33 9.92
CA VAL A 61 3.21 9.36 9.05
C VAL A 61 1.69 9.45 9.27
N ALA A 62 1.02 8.30 9.40
CA ALA A 62 -0.43 8.29 9.63
C ALA A 62 -0.82 8.96 10.95
N GLN A 63 0.04 8.85 11.96
CA GLN A 63 -0.22 9.40 13.29
C GLN A 63 0.27 10.85 13.43
N HIS A 64 1.13 11.33 12.53
CA HIS A 64 1.76 12.65 12.60
C HIS A 64 1.76 13.28 11.21
N GLU A 65 0.58 13.50 10.66
CA GLU A 65 0.45 14.01 9.29
C GLU A 65 0.93 15.45 9.18
N GLY A 66 1.47 15.80 8.00
CA GLY A 66 1.94 17.13 7.71
C GLY A 66 3.43 17.35 7.93
N LEU A 67 4.21 16.29 8.19
CA LEU A 67 5.67 16.42 8.36
C LEU A 67 6.36 16.46 7.00
N SER A 68 7.47 17.23 6.94
CA SER A 68 8.41 17.12 5.83
C SER A 68 9.25 15.85 6.00
N ILE A 69 9.93 15.42 4.93
CA ILE A 69 10.82 14.25 5.00
C ILE A 69 11.94 14.51 6.01
N ARG A 70 12.47 15.73 6.04
CA ARG A 70 13.53 16.10 6.99
C ARG A 70 13.06 16.01 8.43
N GLN A 71 11.86 16.54 8.72
CA GLN A 71 11.27 16.44 10.05
C GLN A 71 11.01 15.00 10.44
N LEU A 72 10.49 14.21 9.50
CA LEU A 72 10.23 12.79 9.72
C LEU A 72 11.51 12.04 10.07
N ALA A 73 12.57 12.24 9.29
CA ALA A 73 13.87 11.60 9.57
C ALA A 73 14.40 11.98 10.94
N GLY A 74 14.30 13.26 11.31
CA GLY A 74 14.73 13.72 12.63
C GLY A 74 13.95 13.07 13.77
N GLN A 75 12.62 12.97 13.62
CA GLN A 75 11.79 12.38 14.65
C GLN A 75 11.96 10.86 14.76
N LEU A 76 12.25 10.18 13.64
CA LEU A 76 12.52 8.74 13.64
C LEU A 76 13.96 8.42 14.07
N GLY A 77 14.84 9.42 14.17
CA GLY A 77 16.25 9.20 14.46
C GLY A 77 16.97 8.42 13.37
N ARG A 78 16.56 8.62 12.11
CA ARG A 78 17.09 7.89 10.96
C ARG A 78 17.78 8.82 9.99
N ASP A 79 18.69 8.27 9.18
CA ASP A 79 19.36 9.00 8.11
C ASP A 79 18.35 9.52 7.10
N TYR A 80 18.51 10.79 6.70
CA TYR A 80 17.60 11.46 5.75
C TYR A 80 17.46 10.69 4.44
N ARG A 81 18.60 10.23 3.89
CA ARG A 81 18.59 9.54 2.59
C ARG A 81 17.77 8.24 2.65
N ASN A 82 17.93 7.49 3.71
CA ASN A 82 17.18 6.24 3.87
C ASN A 82 15.69 6.51 4.05
N VAL A 83 15.33 7.54 4.80
CA VAL A 83 13.92 7.93 4.98
C VAL A 83 13.36 8.44 3.65
N TYR A 84 14.13 9.23 2.91
CA TYR A 84 13.71 9.71 1.60
C TYR A 84 13.39 8.54 0.66
N ASP A 85 14.28 7.55 0.59
CA ASP A 85 14.08 6.39 -0.28
C ASP A 85 12.84 5.60 0.12
N ASP A 86 12.62 5.42 1.43
CA ASP A 86 11.44 4.71 1.94
C ASP A 86 10.15 5.47 1.61
N VAL A 87 10.16 6.80 1.78
CA VAL A 87 8.99 7.63 1.45
C VAL A 87 8.70 7.57 -0.05
N GLN A 88 9.73 7.60 -0.89
CA GLN A 88 9.55 7.51 -2.34
C GLN A 88 8.91 6.17 -2.72
N MET A 89 9.37 5.07 -2.15
CA MET A 89 8.79 3.76 -2.40
C MET A 89 7.31 3.70 -1.97
N LEU A 90 7.01 4.19 -0.79
CA LEU A 90 5.64 4.19 -0.29
C LEU A 90 4.74 5.13 -1.08
N ALA A 91 5.28 6.24 -1.58
CA ALA A 91 4.52 7.15 -2.44
C ALA A 91 4.22 6.54 -3.80
N GLU A 92 5.15 5.77 -4.37
CA GLU A 92 4.91 5.05 -5.62
C GLU A 92 3.80 4.02 -5.47
N LEU A 93 3.67 3.42 -4.30
CA LEU A 93 2.60 2.48 -3.99
C LEU A 93 1.30 3.18 -3.58
N GLU A 94 1.30 4.51 -3.56
CA GLU A 94 0.16 5.33 -3.15
C GLU A 94 -0.26 5.10 -1.70
N LEU A 95 0.67 4.63 -0.85
CA LEU A 95 0.46 4.49 0.58
C LEU A 95 0.81 5.77 1.34
N ILE A 96 1.58 6.65 0.73
CA ILE A 96 1.87 7.99 1.23
C ILE A 96 1.57 8.98 0.12
N GLU A 97 0.93 10.10 0.49
CA GLU A 97 0.74 11.24 -0.40
C GLU A 97 1.72 12.34 0.00
N LYS A 98 2.45 12.86 -0.99
CA LYS A 98 3.29 14.04 -0.81
C LYS A 98 2.47 15.25 -1.23
N ARG A 99 2.13 16.09 -0.26
CA ARG A 99 1.38 17.32 -0.51
C ARG A 99 2.29 18.53 -0.24
N ALA A 100 1.84 19.71 -0.66
CA ALA A 100 2.57 20.95 -0.41
C ALA A 100 2.80 21.20 1.08
N ASP A 101 1.87 20.77 1.93
CA ASP A 101 1.93 20.95 3.37
C ASP A 101 2.45 19.73 4.13
N GLY A 102 3.07 18.78 3.44
CA GLY A 102 3.74 17.65 4.09
C GLY A 102 3.30 16.28 3.61
N LEU A 103 3.62 15.27 4.41
CA LEU A 103 3.33 13.87 4.11
C LEU A 103 2.05 13.44 4.80
N PHE A 104 1.24 12.67 4.06
CA PHE A 104 -0.06 12.16 4.54
C PHE A 104 -0.22 10.71 4.16
N ALA A 105 -0.90 9.94 5.01
CA ALA A 105 -1.25 8.56 4.73
C ALA A 105 -2.76 8.49 4.45
N PRO A 106 -3.17 8.14 3.22
CA PRO A 106 -4.59 8.23 2.86
C PRO A 106 -5.45 7.10 3.43
N TYR A 107 -4.83 6.04 3.95
CA TYR A 107 -5.58 4.88 4.46
C TYR A 107 -5.49 4.80 5.98
N ASP A 108 -6.60 4.41 6.61
CA ASP A 108 -6.68 4.25 8.07
C ASP A 108 -6.20 2.87 8.50
N ASP A 109 -6.39 1.85 7.66
CA ASP A 109 -5.88 0.52 7.95
C ASP A 109 -5.52 -0.24 6.67
N ILE A 110 -4.73 -1.28 6.87
CA ILE A 110 -4.23 -2.16 5.80
C ILE A 110 -4.53 -3.59 6.20
N SER A 111 -5.10 -4.36 5.28
CA SER A 111 -5.17 -5.81 5.43
C SER A 111 -4.29 -6.47 4.39
N ILE A 112 -3.70 -7.61 4.75
CA ILE A 112 -2.88 -8.41 3.84
C ILE A 112 -3.58 -9.74 3.65
N ARG A 113 -3.83 -10.10 2.38
CA ARG A 113 -4.53 -11.33 2.06
C ARG A 113 -3.66 -12.22 1.19
N LYS A 114 -3.47 -13.45 1.64
CA LYS A 114 -2.79 -14.51 0.89
C LYS A 114 -3.75 -15.67 0.75
N THR A 115 -4.11 -16.00 -0.49
CA THR A 115 -4.95 -17.16 -0.76
C THR A 115 -4.07 -18.40 -0.82
N LEU A 116 -4.37 -19.40 0.01
CA LEU A 116 -3.62 -20.65 0.05
C LEU A 116 -4.22 -21.69 -0.88
N ARG A 117 -5.54 -21.61 -1.10
CA ARG A 117 -6.27 -22.61 -1.86
C ARG A 117 -7.36 -21.93 -2.67
N ARG A 118 -7.38 -22.22 -3.96
CA ARG A 118 -8.43 -21.70 -4.81
C ARG A 118 -9.77 -22.35 -4.44
N VAL A 119 -10.76 -21.51 -4.14
CA VAL A 119 -12.12 -21.98 -3.89
C VAL A 119 -12.91 -21.74 -5.17
N ALA A 120 -13.43 -22.82 -5.74
CA ALA A 120 -14.22 -22.77 -6.97
C ALA A 120 -15.58 -22.11 -6.74
#